data_c1265cc4dc883a1163c5d0fedfcba0b5
#
_entry.id   c1265cc4dc883a1163c5d0fedfcba0b5
#
_cell.length_a   1.000
_cell.length_b   1.000
_cell.length_c   1.000
_cell.angle_alpha   90.00
_cell.angle_beta   90.00
_cell.angle_gamma   90.00
#
_symmetry.space_group_name_H-M   'P 1'
#
loop_
_entity.id
_entity.type
_entity.pdbx_description
1 polymer ?
#
loop_
_entity_poly.entity_id
_entity_poly.type
_entity_poly.pdbx_seq_one_letter_code
_entity_poly.pdbx_strand_id
1 'polypeptide(L)'
;MKRVTKSVTALLLALVLSLTLLPAQALAADTAPAQTTYIGSYVNPAYVGKIGIPRRQSTLSVQTAQITQPKKAGTVYTKEAAAAADLRKQMVSRSEEMSVTLRSSSKDVETIALNLWNIAMDHVEGSGTTGDYLRWQFAAMSCSVAGESLDSGYQYTFTYVPDTTYSDTIWFTTAAQEAALTNYIRNTILPQLSLGGKTTYQKVQAIYNWITANVKYDYSHLNDPAYWLQYTAYAAAVQKKAVCQGYANLFYRLANDAGVDCRIITGKAYNGTQTEDHAWNIVRMEDEKYYCLDATWDAGLKPENYEYFLKGLTSFSRDHQAETDKLNTPYWTQYESRTSATDYKASSTQLPAPTVTGGNDSQGRPTLKWNAVTGAAKYEVYRARSKNGDYIKYATATGTSYTNTSYIENGNTYYYKVRALKSDGTAGAWSSIVSVTYKQTLSAPTVTGGNDAQGRPTLTWKAVTGAAKYEVYRARSKDGDYIKYSTVTGTSYTNTSYIENGNTYYYKVRALDANGTAGAWSSVVSVTYKQTLPAPTVTGGNDAQGRPTLTWKVVTGAAKYEVYRARSMNGDYIKYSTVTGTSYTNTSYIENGNTYYYKVRALDANGTAGAWSSIVSV
;
A
#
# COMPACT_ATOMS: atom_id res chain seq x y z
N MET A 1 34.28 42.96 -37.20
CA MET A 1 35.57 42.57 -36.62
C MET A 1 35.33 41.92 -35.27
N LYS A 2 35.85 40.73 -35.13
CA LYS A 2 36.03 39.88 -33.93
C LYS A 2 34.86 39.68 -32.95
N ARG A 3 34.24 38.50 -33.11
CA ARG A 3 33.54 37.73 -32.09
C ARG A 3 34.42 37.54 -30.83
N VAL A 4 33.85 37.69 -29.69
CA VAL A 4 34.35 37.06 -28.43
C VAL A 4 33.18 36.28 -27.83
N THR A 5 33.18 35.02 -28.06
CA THR A 5 32.47 34.00 -27.29
C THR A 5 33.05 33.96 -25.87
N LYS A 6 32.25 34.18 -24.83
CA LYS A 6 32.62 33.83 -23.49
C LYS A 6 31.76 32.66 -23.02
N SER A 7 32.40 31.53 -23.04
CA SER A 7 32.01 30.30 -22.36
C SER A 7 31.97 30.58 -20.85
N VAL A 8 30.83 30.33 -20.21
CA VAL A 8 30.75 30.33 -18.74
C VAL A 8 31.12 28.91 -18.30
N THR A 9 32.39 28.77 -17.97
CA THR A 9 32.91 27.58 -17.30
C THR A 9 32.57 27.69 -15.82
N ALA A 10 31.84 26.69 -15.32
CA ALA A 10 31.60 26.51 -13.90
C ALA A 10 32.95 26.42 -13.14
N LEU A 11 33.18 27.32 -12.24
CA LEU A 11 34.35 27.30 -11.36
C LEU A 11 34.05 26.30 -10.21
N LEU A 12 34.45 25.05 -10.41
CA LEU A 12 34.65 24.10 -9.32
C LEU A 12 35.90 24.54 -8.55
N LEU A 13 35.74 25.12 -7.38
CA LEU A 13 36.84 25.34 -6.47
C LEU A 13 37.12 24.03 -5.73
N ALA A 14 38.06 23.26 -6.24
CA ALA A 14 38.66 22.14 -5.51
C ALA A 14 39.52 22.70 -4.38
N LEU A 15 39.06 22.57 -3.14
CA LEU A 15 39.91 22.80 -1.97
C LEU A 15 40.71 21.50 -1.71
N VAL A 16 41.99 21.53 -2.09
CA VAL A 16 42.93 20.47 -1.75
C VAL A 16 43.23 20.57 -0.27
N LEU A 17 42.66 19.69 0.54
CA LEU A 17 43.17 19.47 1.90
C LEU A 17 44.47 18.67 1.80
N SER A 18 45.59 19.32 2.16
CA SER A 18 46.85 18.64 2.43
C SER A 18 46.71 17.78 3.69
N LEU A 19 46.43 16.47 3.51
CA LEU A 19 46.62 15.50 4.58
C LEU A 19 48.13 15.27 4.75
N THR A 20 48.71 15.75 5.86
CA THR A 20 49.98 15.24 6.34
C THR A 20 49.77 13.83 6.89
N LEU A 21 50.38 12.88 6.21
CA LEU A 21 50.48 11.50 6.65
C LEU A 21 51.28 11.40 7.96
N LEU A 22 50.64 10.97 9.03
CA LEU A 22 51.30 10.45 10.23
C LEU A 22 51.28 8.91 10.15
N PRO A 23 52.30 8.24 10.63
CA PRO A 23 52.46 6.80 10.44
C PRO A 23 51.50 6.00 11.29
N ALA A 24 51.03 4.88 10.70
CA ALA A 24 50.20 3.90 11.35
C ALA A 24 50.86 3.31 12.60
N GLN A 25 50.31 3.57 13.76
CA GLN A 25 50.46 2.74 14.95
C GLN A 25 49.10 2.11 15.26
N ALA A 26 49.11 0.76 15.22
CA ALA A 26 47.98 -0.03 15.71
C ALA A 26 47.79 0.22 17.21
N LEU A 27 46.64 0.75 17.59
CA LEU A 27 46.19 0.77 18.99
C LEU A 27 44.66 0.61 19.02
N ALA A 28 44.25 -0.18 19.96
CA ALA A 28 42.96 -0.53 20.51
C ALA A 28 41.79 0.39 20.11
N ALA A 29 40.64 -0.26 19.92
CA ALA A 29 39.33 0.38 19.76
C ALA A 29 39.03 1.35 20.92
N ASP A 30 39.39 2.60 20.72
CA ASP A 30 38.91 3.72 21.53
C ASP A 30 37.92 4.48 20.64
N THR A 31 36.67 4.52 21.04
CA THR A 31 35.60 5.23 20.35
C THR A 31 35.93 6.72 20.41
N ALA A 32 36.60 7.22 19.40
CA ALA A 32 36.74 8.67 19.24
C ALA A 32 35.35 9.28 19.13
N PRO A 33 35.08 10.41 19.85
CA PRO A 33 33.78 11.05 19.77
C PRO A 33 33.51 11.45 18.32
N ALA A 34 32.30 11.12 17.82
CA ALA A 34 31.88 11.47 16.48
C ALA A 34 32.09 12.97 16.25
N GLN A 35 32.91 13.32 15.25
CA GLN A 35 33.11 14.73 14.88
C GLN A 35 31.82 15.25 14.25
N THR A 36 31.24 16.28 14.85
CA THR A 36 30.09 16.99 14.28
C THR A 36 30.59 18.12 13.41
N THR A 37 30.18 18.12 12.15
CA THR A 37 30.53 19.17 11.19
C THR A 37 29.30 20.04 10.91
N TYR A 38 29.42 21.33 10.99
CA TYR A 38 28.41 22.27 10.54
C TYR A 38 28.39 22.32 9.02
N ILE A 39 27.23 22.06 8.39
CA ILE A 39 27.07 22.04 6.92
C ILE A 39 26.77 23.44 6.39
N GLY A 40 25.93 24.21 7.06
CA GLY A 40 25.55 25.54 6.63
C GLY A 40 24.20 26.00 7.12
N SER A 41 23.84 27.21 6.75
CA SER A 41 22.55 27.83 7.04
C SER A 41 21.74 27.98 5.77
N TYR A 42 20.43 27.76 5.91
CA TYR A 42 19.46 28.01 4.85
C TYR A 42 18.44 29.04 5.33
N VAL A 43 18.44 30.20 4.67
CA VAL A 43 17.49 31.29 4.93
C VAL A 43 16.40 31.22 3.88
N ASN A 44 15.13 31.30 4.29
CA ASN A 44 14.03 31.29 3.35
C ASN A 44 14.10 32.48 2.39
N PRO A 45 14.29 32.27 1.08
CA PRO A 45 14.57 33.38 0.14
C PRO A 45 13.38 34.33 -0.01
N ALA A 46 12.17 33.89 0.25
CA ALA A 46 10.96 34.74 0.20
C ALA A 46 11.02 35.89 1.23
N TYR A 47 11.88 35.78 2.24
CA TYR A 47 12.00 36.75 3.33
C TYR A 47 13.33 37.51 3.32
N VAL A 48 14.27 37.12 2.46
CA VAL A 48 15.53 37.83 2.30
C VAL A 48 15.27 39.26 1.79
N GLY A 49 15.58 40.24 2.58
CA GLY A 49 15.38 41.66 2.26
C GLY A 49 14.07 42.27 2.76
N LYS A 50 13.10 41.50 3.25
CA LYS A 50 11.85 42.00 3.84
C LYS A 50 11.95 42.25 5.35
N ILE A 51 12.89 41.61 6.03
CA ILE A 51 12.98 41.53 7.49
C ILE A 51 14.33 42.05 8.00
N GLY A 52 14.97 43.01 7.30
CA GLY A 52 16.27 43.51 7.71
C GLY A 52 17.41 42.48 7.56
N ILE A 53 17.14 41.30 7.05
CA ILE A 53 18.16 40.30 6.72
C ILE A 53 18.93 40.84 5.50
N PRO A 54 20.24 41.11 5.60
CA PRO A 54 21.02 41.56 4.46
C PRO A 54 20.91 40.57 3.32
N ARG A 55 20.75 41.02 2.07
CA ARG A 55 20.86 40.19 0.86
C ARG A 55 22.31 39.65 0.75
N ARG A 56 22.71 38.76 1.64
CA ARG A 56 23.88 37.93 1.44
C ARG A 56 23.43 36.66 0.74
N GLN A 57 24.07 36.38 -0.38
CA GLN A 57 23.89 35.16 -1.15
C GLN A 57 23.79 33.96 -0.22
N SER A 58 22.82 33.09 -0.47
CA SER A 58 22.72 31.75 0.10
C SER A 58 23.90 30.90 -0.39
N THR A 59 25.08 31.18 0.17
CA THR A 59 26.25 30.33 0.01
C THR A 59 26.40 29.56 1.30
N LEU A 60 26.16 28.23 1.20
CA LEU A 60 26.63 27.30 2.21
C LEU A 60 28.11 27.55 2.48
N SER A 61 28.45 28.12 3.64
CA SER A 61 29.84 28.26 4.06
C SER A 61 30.11 27.29 5.19
N VAL A 62 31.03 26.37 4.95
CA VAL A 62 31.46 25.39 5.96
C VAL A 62 32.28 26.10 7.04
N GLN A 63 31.79 26.12 8.26
CA GLN A 63 32.59 26.46 9.45
C GLN A 63 32.61 25.27 10.40
N THR A 64 33.79 24.86 10.82
CA THR A 64 34.00 23.81 11.80
C THR A 64 33.74 24.37 13.21
N ALA A 65 32.66 23.92 13.85
CA ALA A 65 32.40 24.19 15.25
C ALA A 65 32.34 22.88 16.05
N GLN A 66 32.99 22.86 17.21
CA GLN A 66 32.85 21.75 18.15
C GLN A 66 31.46 21.82 18.80
N ILE A 67 30.62 20.83 18.58
CA ILE A 67 29.33 20.70 19.23
C ILE A 67 29.30 19.43 20.06
N THR A 68 28.74 19.56 21.23
CA THR A 68 28.62 18.54 22.29
C THR A 68 27.74 17.39 21.90
N GLN A 69 28.21 16.16 22.22
CA GLN A 69 27.53 14.85 22.30
C GLN A 69 26.41 14.53 21.29
N PRO A 70 26.53 13.46 20.49
CA PRO A 70 25.43 13.00 19.63
C PRO A 70 24.28 12.50 20.50
N LYS A 71 23.09 13.00 20.24
CA LYS A 71 21.85 12.42 20.77
C LYS A 71 21.74 10.95 20.35
N LYS A 72 21.22 10.11 21.25
CA LYS A 72 20.96 8.67 21.01
C LYS A 72 20.31 8.48 19.64
N ALA A 73 20.95 7.70 18.76
CA ALA A 73 20.45 7.42 17.42
C ALA A 73 19.01 6.91 17.45
N GLY A 74 18.14 7.63 16.76
CA GLY A 74 16.78 7.19 16.45
C GLY A 74 16.77 6.05 15.41
N THR A 75 15.68 5.91 14.69
CA THR A 75 15.60 4.96 13.57
C THR A 75 16.66 5.28 12.51
N VAL A 76 17.46 4.28 12.13
CA VAL A 76 18.46 4.40 11.06
C VAL A 76 17.81 4.04 9.73
N TYR A 77 17.80 4.98 8.79
CA TYR A 77 17.24 4.80 7.45
C TYR A 77 18.33 4.38 6.45
N THR A 78 17.93 3.69 5.38
CA THR A 78 18.79 3.31 4.26
C THR A 78 18.41 4.00 2.96
N LYS A 79 17.34 4.81 2.97
CA LYS A 79 16.85 5.57 1.82
C LYS A 79 16.55 7.01 2.25
N GLU A 80 17.03 7.98 1.49
CA GLU A 80 16.77 9.40 1.73
C GLU A 80 15.28 9.72 1.84
N ALA A 81 14.45 9.15 0.95
CA ALA A 81 13.01 9.38 0.98
C ALA A 81 12.33 8.94 2.30
N ALA A 82 12.81 7.86 2.93
CA ALA A 82 12.27 7.40 4.21
C ALA A 82 12.73 8.30 5.37
N ALA A 83 14.00 8.71 5.37
CA ALA A 83 14.53 9.67 6.34
C ALA A 83 13.84 11.04 6.20
N ALA A 84 13.67 11.53 4.98
CA ALA A 84 12.96 12.78 4.68
C ALA A 84 11.47 12.73 5.09
N ALA A 85 10.81 11.58 4.96
CA ALA A 85 9.43 11.42 5.44
C ALA A 85 9.33 11.53 6.97
N ASP A 86 10.34 11.08 7.70
CA ASP A 86 10.41 11.26 9.15
C ASP A 86 10.75 12.72 9.51
N LEU A 87 11.71 13.34 8.82
CA LEU A 87 12.01 14.76 8.94
C LEU A 87 10.76 15.63 8.71
N ARG A 88 9.95 15.31 7.67
CA ARG A 88 8.68 15.98 7.40
C ARG A 88 7.70 15.89 8.58
N LYS A 89 7.61 14.78 9.28
CA LYS A 89 6.75 14.66 10.48
C LYS A 89 7.19 15.62 11.57
N GLN A 90 8.50 15.74 11.78
CA GLN A 90 9.07 16.67 12.75
C GLN A 90 8.81 18.14 12.34
N MET A 91 8.90 18.46 11.05
CA MET A 91 8.52 19.77 10.50
C MET A 91 7.04 20.10 10.73
N VAL A 92 6.16 19.15 10.42
CA VAL A 92 4.70 19.33 10.62
C VAL A 92 4.36 19.53 12.10
N SER A 93 5.08 18.88 13.01
CA SER A 93 4.93 19.08 14.46
C SER A 93 5.58 20.37 14.99
N ARG A 94 6.23 21.17 14.13
CA ARG A 94 6.93 22.40 14.51
C ARG A 94 8.05 22.18 15.52
N SER A 95 8.78 21.06 15.36
CA SER A 95 9.98 20.84 16.18
C SER A 95 11.05 21.87 15.85
N GLU A 96 11.63 22.49 16.87
CA GLU A 96 12.74 23.45 16.72
C GLU A 96 14.10 22.75 16.68
N GLU A 97 14.16 21.49 17.01
CA GLU A 97 15.30 20.62 16.79
C GLU A 97 14.82 19.34 16.13
N MET A 98 15.29 19.09 14.92
CA MET A 98 14.89 17.94 14.11
C MET A 98 16.13 17.14 13.74
N SER A 99 16.04 15.79 13.78
CA SER A 99 17.16 14.95 13.40
C SER A 99 16.72 13.66 12.71
N VAL A 100 17.56 13.20 11.76
CA VAL A 100 17.40 11.94 11.07
C VAL A 100 18.73 11.26 10.88
N THR A 101 18.77 9.92 10.99
CA THR A 101 19.99 9.14 10.80
C THR A 101 19.85 8.30 9.52
N LEU A 102 20.83 8.42 8.61
CA LEU A 102 20.84 7.79 7.29
C LEU A 102 22.15 7.05 7.06
N ARG A 103 22.07 5.84 6.50
CA ARG A 103 23.21 5.13 5.90
C ARG A 103 23.32 5.48 4.43
N SER A 104 24.53 5.87 4.00
CA SER A 104 24.84 6.26 2.63
C SER A 104 26.20 5.77 2.20
N SER A 105 26.37 5.47 0.92
CA SER A 105 27.71 5.24 0.31
C SER A 105 28.40 6.54 -0.07
N SER A 106 27.67 7.66 -0.13
CA SER A 106 28.21 8.98 -0.48
C SER A 106 28.88 9.64 0.71
N LYS A 107 29.97 10.37 0.42
CA LYS A 107 30.65 11.30 1.36
C LYS A 107 30.15 12.74 1.25
N ASP A 108 29.32 13.03 0.25
CA ASP A 108 28.80 14.38 0.00
C ASP A 108 27.60 14.64 0.94
N VAL A 109 27.93 15.00 2.17
CA VAL A 109 26.96 15.28 3.23
C VAL A 109 26.13 16.53 2.96
N GLU A 110 26.67 17.51 2.22
CA GLU A 110 25.96 18.74 1.86
C GLU A 110 24.81 18.44 0.91
N THR A 111 25.08 17.70 -0.16
CA THR A 111 24.03 17.23 -1.09
C THR A 111 23.00 16.38 -0.37
N ILE A 112 23.40 15.45 0.50
CA ILE A 112 22.46 14.62 1.26
C ILE A 112 21.58 15.50 2.17
N ALA A 113 22.14 16.44 2.92
CA ALA A 113 21.38 17.33 3.80
C ALA A 113 20.35 18.16 3.02
N LEU A 114 20.76 18.71 1.87
CA LEU A 114 19.88 19.49 1.00
C LEU A 114 18.77 18.62 0.38
N ASN A 115 19.09 17.40 -0.06
CA ASN A 115 18.11 16.45 -0.57
C ASN A 115 17.09 16.07 0.49
N LEU A 116 17.54 15.72 1.71
CA LEU A 116 16.65 15.41 2.82
C LEU A 116 15.67 16.56 3.11
N TRP A 117 16.17 17.79 3.15
CA TRP A 117 15.35 18.99 3.36
C TRP A 117 14.34 19.17 2.22
N ASN A 118 14.81 19.14 0.98
CA ASN A 118 13.95 19.35 -0.19
C ASN A 118 12.87 18.27 -0.31
N ILE A 119 13.22 16.99 -0.16
CA ILE A 119 12.26 15.88 -0.18
C ILE A 119 11.28 16.00 1.01
N ALA A 120 11.72 16.44 2.18
CA ALA A 120 10.84 16.68 3.32
C ALA A 120 9.84 17.83 3.04
N MET A 121 10.26 18.83 2.27
CA MET A 121 9.42 19.95 1.82
C MET A 121 8.57 19.64 0.59
N ASP A 122 8.65 18.43 0.02
CA ASP A 122 7.82 18.06 -1.13
C ASP A 122 6.35 17.98 -0.76
N HIS A 123 5.52 18.37 -1.71
CA HIS A 123 4.08 18.30 -1.58
C HIS A 123 3.60 16.85 -1.44
N VAL A 124 2.70 16.63 -0.48
CA VAL A 124 1.96 15.39 -0.34
C VAL A 124 0.51 15.67 -0.70
N GLU A 125 0.02 15.04 -1.77
CA GLU A 125 -1.34 15.23 -2.26
C GLU A 125 -2.38 14.98 -1.17
N GLY A 126 -3.36 15.87 -1.08
CA GLY A 126 -4.41 15.84 -0.07
C GLY A 126 -3.94 16.25 1.34
N SER A 127 -2.75 16.83 1.47
CA SER A 127 -2.25 17.35 2.75
C SER A 127 -2.01 18.85 2.67
N GLY A 128 -2.80 19.62 3.39
CA GLY A 128 -2.61 21.06 3.55
C GLY A 128 -1.47 21.44 4.52
N THR A 129 -0.84 20.47 5.20
CA THR A 129 0.23 20.73 6.19
C THR A 129 1.64 20.45 5.68
N THR A 130 1.80 20.05 4.43
CA THR A 130 3.06 19.67 3.80
C THR A 130 3.34 20.52 2.56
N GLY A 131 4.47 20.33 1.93
CA GLY A 131 4.81 21.02 0.69
C GLY A 131 4.96 22.52 0.88
N ASP A 132 4.27 23.30 0.08
CA ASP A 132 4.37 24.76 0.10
C ASP A 132 3.99 25.34 1.46
N TYR A 133 3.10 24.68 2.20
CA TYR A 133 2.76 25.12 3.56
C TYR A 133 3.96 25.11 4.51
N LEU A 134 4.87 24.13 4.40
CA LEU A 134 6.11 24.12 5.16
C LEU A 134 7.12 25.09 4.57
N ARG A 135 7.27 25.08 3.24
CA ARG A 135 8.24 25.88 2.50
C ARG A 135 8.13 27.38 2.78
N TRP A 136 6.92 27.88 2.94
CA TRP A 136 6.68 29.31 3.10
C TRP A 136 6.43 29.77 4.56
N GLN A 137 6.68 28.89 5.54
CA GLN A 137 6.45 29.20 6.96
C GLN A 137 7.67 28.99 7.86
N PHE A 138 8.86 28.97 7.31
CA PHE A 138 10.09 28.98 8.13
C PHE A 138 10.93 30.24 7.84
N ALA A 139 11.72 30.68 8.84
CA ALA A 139 12.61 31.81 8.74
C ALA A 139 13.99 31.38 8.24
N ALA A 140 14.72 30.70 9.09
CA ALA A 140 16.06 30.20 8.82
C ALA A 140 16.36 28.96 9.67
N MET A 141 17.23 28.09 9.17
CA MET A 141 17.72 26.93 9.91
C MET A 141 19.18 26.67 9.61
N SER A 142 19.87 26.08 10.55
CA SER A 142 21.21 25.53 10.41
C SER A 142 21.18 24.03 10.38
N CYS A 143 22.05 23.40 9.61
CA CYS A 143 22.22 21.96 9.59
C CYS A 143 23.64 21.58 10.02
N SER A 144 23.73 20.60 10.91
CA SER A 144 24.97 19.95 11.29
C SER A 144 24.88 18.44 11.04
N VAL A 145 26.03 17.80 10.85
CA VAL A 145 26.13 16.36 10.63
C VAL A 145 27.15 15.73 11.56
N ALA A 146 26.77 14.63 12.20
CA ALA A 146 27.66 13.71 12.87
C ALA A 146 27.74 12.42 12.05
N GLY A 147 28.95 11.92 11.77
CA GLY A 147 29.13 10.75 10.90
C GLY A 147 30.09 9.74 11.49
N GLU A 148 29.85 8.47 11.20
CA GLU A 148 30.75 7.35 11.48
C GLU A 148 30.98 6.54 10.21
N SER A 149 32.20 6.00 10.05
CA SER A 149 32.52 5.06 8.98
C SER A 149 32.06 3.66 9.36
N LEU A 150 31.48 2.95 8.41
CA LEU A 150 31.08 1.54 8.52
C LEU A 150 31.92 0.71 7.54
N ASP A 151 31.89 -0.62 7.67
CA ASP A 151 32.56 -1.54 6.72
C ASP A 151 32.09 -1.33 5.28
N SER A 152 30.85 -0.88 5.09
CA SER A 152 30.26 -0.59 3.78
C SER A 152 29.56 0.77 3.76
N GLY A 153 30.33 1.87 3.70
CA GLY A 153 29.79 3.23 3.62
C GLY A 153 29.84 4.00 4.93
N TYR A 154 28.83 4.84 5.16
CA TYR A 154 28.79 5.80 6.26
C TYR A 154 27.42 5.79 6.91
N GLN A 155 27.37 6.10 8.20
CA GLN A 155 26.13 6.44 8.89
C GLN A 155 26.22 7.90 9.36
N TYR A 156 25.27 8.71 8.92
CA TYR A 156 25.21 10.14 9.22
C TYR A 156 23.96 10.45 10.03
N THR A 157 24.10 11.29 11.04
CA THR A 157 22.97 11.93 11.73
C THR A 157 22.96 13.41 11.39
N PHE A 158 21.96 13.85 10.65
CA PHE A 158 21.70 15.23 10.30
C PHE A 158 20.82 15.86 11.37
N THR A 159 21.22 17.02 11.89
CA THR A 159 20.46 17.76 12.89
C THR A 159 20.20 19.17 12.38
N TYR A 160 18.94 19.58 12.39
CA TYR A 160 18.44 20.86 11.93
C TYR A 160 17.93 21.65 13.14
N VAL A 161 18.42 22.87 13.32
CA VAL A 161 18.11 23.78 14.45
C VAL A 161 17.87 25.19 13.94
N PRO A 162 17.28 26.10 14.74
CA PRO A 162 17.20 27.51 14.37
C PRO A 162 18.58 28.10 14.02
N ASP A 163 18.64 28.92 12.98
CA ASP A 163 19.81 29.75 12.74
C ASP A 163 19.65 31.05 13.53
N THR A 164 20.26 31.10 14.70
CA THR A 164 20.15 32.24 15.62
C THR A 164 20.75 33.56 15.10
N THR A 165 21.46 33.51 13.97
CA THR A 165 21.89 34.72 13.25
C THR A 165 20.70 35.48 12.66
N TYR A 166 19.60 34.75 12.37
CA TYR A 166 18.41 35.28 11.69
C TYR A 166 17.14 35.16 12.51
N SER A 167 16.98 34.09 13.29
CA SER A 167 15.79 33.83 14.10
C SER A 167 16.08 32.85 15.23
N ASP A 168 15.48 33.08 16.39
CA ASP A 168 15.54 32.15 17.53
C ASP A 168 14.63 30.92 17.33
N THR A 169 13.80 30.89 16.27
CA THR A 169 12.91 29.79 15.90
C THR A 169 13.07 29.45 14.43
N ILE A 170 12.88 28.15 14.08
CA ILE A 170 12.78 27.74 12.67
C ILE A 170 11.47 28.26 12.09
N TRP A 171 10.36 28.08 12.81
CA TRP A 171 9.01 28.22 12.29
C TRP A 171 8.35 29.54 12.69
N PHE A 172 7.50 30.08 11.80
CA PHE A 172 6.68 31.26 12.09
C PHE A 172 5.52 30.98 13.04
N THR A 173 5.16 29.70 13.23
CA THR A 173 4.11 29.25 14.14
C THR A 173 4.65 28.21 15.12
N THR A 174 4.16 28.26 16.34
CA THR A 174 4.39 27.20 17.34
C THR A 174 3.50 25.98 17.08
N ALA A 175 3.84 24.83 17.66
CA ALA A 175 3.01 23.64 17.63
C ALA A 175 1.59 23.89 18.19
N ALA A 176 1.47 24.72 19.23
CA ALA A 176 0.18 25.09 19.81
C ALA A 176 -0.68 25.92 18.84
N GLN A 177 -0.08 26.85 18.11
CA GLN A 177 -0.77 27.64 17.08
C GLN A 177 -1.23 26.77 15.91
N GLU A 178 -0.41 25.81 15.45
CA GLU A 178 -0.80 24.86 14.41
C GLU A 178 -1.94 23.93 14.86
N ALA A 179 -1.90 23.48 16.12
CA ALA A 179 -3.00 22.69 16.70
C ALA A 179 -4.30 23.51 16.78
N ALA A 180 -4.21 24.77 17.23
CA ALA A 180 -5.35 25.70 17.28
C ALA A 180 -5.92 25.98 15.89
N LEU A 181 -5.06 26.22 14.89
CA LEU A 181 -5.45 26.38 13.50
C LEU A 181 -6.17 25.14 12.97
N THR A 182 -5.59 23.96 13.18
CA THR A 182 -6.15 22.68 12.72
C THR A 182 -7.52 22.44 13.34
N ASN A 183 -7.67 22.70 14.63
CA ASN A 183 -8.95 22.59 15.34
C ASN A 183 -9.98 23.60 14.80
N TYR A 184 -9.55 24.85 14.55
CA TYR A 184 -10.44 25.88 14.01
C TYR A 184 -10.88 25.55 12.58
N ILE A 185 -9.98 25.07 11.70
CA ILE A 185 -10.30 24.62 10.35
C ILE A 185 -11.34 23.49 10.43
N ARG A 186 -11.05 22.45 11.20
CA ARG A 186 -11.88 21.23 11.27
C ARG A 186 -13.28 21.50 11.88
N ASN A 187 -13.33 22.26 12.95
CA ASN A 187 -14.55 22.40 13.75
C ASN A 187 -15.38 23.63 13.39
N THR A 188 -14.79 24.59 12.64
CA THR A 188 -15.48 25.85 12.31
C THR A 188 -15.53 26.09 10.80
N ILE A 189 -14.37 26.12 10.11
CA ILE A 189 -14.34 26.52 8.70
C ILE A 189 -14.96 25.45 7.80
N LEU A 190 -14.44 24.21 7.85
CA LEU A 190 -14.90 23.14 6.97
C LEU A 190 -16.39 22.80 7.12
N PRO A 191 -16.99 22.79 8.33
CA PRO A 191 -18.44 22.63 8.46
C PRO A 191 -19.25 23.74 7.79
N GLN A 192 -18.80 25.01 7.91
CA GLN A 192 -19.46 26.15 7.24
C GLN A 192 -19.39 26.04 5.72
N LEU A 193 -18.29 25.53 5.17
CA LEU A 193 -18.09 25.38 3.73
C LEU A 193 -18.91 24.24 3.13
N SER A 194 -19.25 23.21 3.92
CA SER A 194 -20.07 22.06 3.50
C SER A 194 -19.58 21.45 2.18
N LEU A 195 -18.29 21.06 2.12
CA LEU A 195 -17.60 20.69 0.86
C LEU A 195 -17.92 19.28 0.34
N GLY A 196 -18.62 18.45 1.12
CA GLY A 196 -19.02 17.10 0.71
C GLY A 196 -19.88 17.13 -0.56
N GLY A 197 -19.50 16.31 -1.56
CA GLY A 197 -20.23 16.20 -2.83
C GLY A 197 -20.09 17.39 -3.79
N LYS A 198 -19.33 18.43 -3.43
CA LYS A 198 -19.09 19.59 -4.32
C LYS A 198 -18.04 19.26 -5.37
N THR A 199 -18.18 19.85 -6.58
CA THR A 199 -17.16 19.85 -7.64
C THR A 199 -15.92 20.61 -7.19
N THR A 200 -14.80 20.45 -7.89
CA THR A 200 -13.58 21.23 -7.62
C THR A 200 -13.86 22.72 -7.69
N TYR A 201 -14.56 23.17 -8.75
CA TYR A 201 -14.98 24.56 -8.88
C TYR A 201 -15.78 25.06 -7.66
N GLN A 202 -16.77 24.29 -7.22
CA GLN A 202 -17.61 24.67 -6.07
C GLN A 202 -16.82 24.70 -4.75
N LYS A 203 -15.84 23.81 -4.60
CA LYS A 203 -14.94 23.81 -3.44
C LYS A 203 -14.03 25.04 -3.44
N VAL A 204 -13.37 25.29 -4.57
CA VAL A 204 -12.48 26.45 -4.76
C VAL A 204 -13.26 27.76 -4.52
N GLN A 205 -14.45 27.88 -5.10
CA GLN A 205 -15.31 29.05 -4.91
C GLN A 205 -15.73 29.25 -3.44
N ALA A 206 -16.13 28.17 -2.76
CA ALA A 206 -16.54 28.26 -1.35
C ALA A 206 -15.39 28.67 -0.44
N ILE A 207 -14.18 28.13 -0.66
CA ILE A 207 -12.98 28.48 0.09
C ILE A 207 -12.58 29.92 -0.18
N TYR A 208 -12.56 30.31 -1.45
CA TYR A 208 -12.23 31.69 -1.84
C TYR A 208 -13.16 32.70 -1.23
N ASN A 209 -14.47 32.49 -1.37
CA ASN A 209 -15.51 33.36 -0.78
C ASN A 209 -15.37 33.48 0.74
N TRP A 210 -15.05 32.38 1.42
CA TRP A 210 -14.87 32.41 2.86
C TRP A 210 -13.65 33.27 3.25
N ILE A 211 -12.51 33.10 2.56
CA ILE A 211 -11.27 33.84 2.84
C ILE A 211 -11.49 35.33 2.57
N THR A 212 -11.97 35.69 1.39
CA THR A 212 -12.17 37.10 1.00
C THR A 212 -13.16 37.82 1.91
N ALA A 213 -14.17 37.12 2.44
CA ALA A 213 -15.15 37.71 3.37
C ALA A 213 -14.66 37.78 4.83
N ASN A 214 -13.76 36.92 5.26
CA ASN A 214 -13.41 36.76 6.68
C ASN A 214 -12.01 37.23 7.06
N VAL A 215 -11.11 37.42 6.11
CA VAL A 215 -9.71 37.83 6.37
C VAL A 215 -9.53 39.28 5.92
N LYS A 216 -8.91 40.08 6.76
CA LYS A 216 -8.56 41.48 6.46
C LYS A 216 -7.05 41.60 6.25
N TYR A 217 -6.63 42.52 5.37
CA TYR A 217 -5.21 42.79 5.17
C TYR A 217 -4.59 43.48 6.40
N ASP A 218 -3.40 43.04 6.81
CA ASP A 218 -2.72 43.54 8.00
C ASP A 218 -1.78 44.70 7.66
N TYR A 219 -2.35 45.88 7.58
CA TYR A 219 -1.57 47.11 7.40
C TYR A 219 -0.80 47.53 8.66
N SER A 220 -1.20 47.04 9.85
CA SER A 220 -0.62 47.48 11.12
C SER A 220 0.78 46.94 11.40
N HIS A 221 1.11 45.77 10.82
CA HIS A 221 2.40 45.13 11.03
C HIS A 221 3.31 45.08 9.79
N LEU A 222 2.94 45.80 8.69
CA LEU A 222 3.71 45.78 7.44
C LEU A 222 5.20 46.13 7.61
N ASN A 223 5.48 47.02 8.53
CA ASN A 223 6.86 47.50 8.81
C ASN A 223 7.44 46.92 10.11
N ASP A 224 6.83 45.90 10.68
CA ASP A 224 7.32 45.18 11.85
C ASP A 224 8.08 43.92 11.41
N PRO A 225 9.42 43.96 11.33
CA PRO A 225 10.22 42.85 10.86
C PRO A 225 10.23 41.67 11.84
N ALA A 226 9.78 41.86 13.07
CA ALA A 226 9.70 40.82 14.09
C ALA A 226 8.35 40.10 14.12
N TYR A 227 7.32 40.64 13.46
CA TYR A 227 5.97 40.04 13.49
C TYR A 227 5.76 39.04 12.35
N TRP A 228 6.40 37.88 12.45
CA TRP A 228 6.32 36.82 11.46
C TRP A 228 4.94 36.23 11.28
N LEU A 229 4.10 36.32 12.32
CA LEU A 229 2.79 35.68 12.35
C LEU A 229 1.87 36.14 11.23
N GLN A 230 2.01 37.40 10.76
CA GLN A 230 1.23 37.97 9.64
C GLN A 230 1.33 37.17 8.33
N TYR A 231 2.39 36.37 8.15
CA TYR A 231 2.65 35.55 6.96
C TYR A 231 1.99 34.16 7.04
N THR A 232 1.27 33.86 8.11
CA THR A 232 0.82 32.50 8.40
C THR A 232 -0.68 32.29 8.18
N ALA A 233 -1.06 31.04 7.89
CA ALA A 233 -2.47 30.65 7.85
C ALA A 233 -3.16 30.79 9.22
N TYR A 234 -2.40 30.72 10.33
CA TYR A 234 -2.93 30.94 11.68
C TYR A 234 -3.45 32.37 11.85
N ALA A 235 -2.67 33.36 11.46
CA ALA A 235 -3.09 34.76 11.52
C ALA A 235 -4.32 34.99 10.63
N ALA A 236 -4.31 34.48 9.39
CA ALA A 236 -5.42 34.61 8.47
C ALA A 236 -6.70 33.94 9.00
N ALA A 237 -6.62 32.70 9.49
CA ALA A 237 -7.79 31.96 9.94
C ALA A 237 -8.28 32.37 11.32
N VAL A 238 -7.38 32.43 12.31
CA VAL A 238 -7.73 32.59 13.73
C VAL A 238 -7.81 34.07 14.11
N GLN A 239 -6.81 34.87 13.72
CA GLN A 239 -6.77 36.31 14.00
C GLN A 239 -7.57 37.15 12.99
N LYS A 240 -7.98 36.55 11.86
CA LYS A 240 -8.73 37.21 10.77
C LYS A 240 -7.96 38.37 10.11
N LYS A 241 -6.62 38.34 10.20
CA LYS A 241 -5.78 39.44 9.74
C LYS A 241 -4.42 38.89 9.30
N ALA A 242 -4.03 39.14 8.06
CA ALA A 242 -2.76 38.66 7.49
C ALA A 242 -2.33 39.51 6.30
N VAL A 243 -1.09 39.33 5.84
CA VAL A 243 -0.63 39.82 4.54
C VAL A 243 -0.83 38.76 3.46
N CYS A 244 -0.49 39.05 2.20
CA CYS A 244 -0.71 38.19 1.04
C CYS A 244 -0.27 36.74 1.26
N GLN A 245 0.91 36.51 1.84
CA GLN A 245 1.44 35.19 2.16
C GLN A 245 0.52 34.42 3.12
N GLY A 246 -0.07 35.08 4.12
CA GLY A 246 -1.00 34.44 5.05
C GLY A 246 -2.32 34.02 4.38
N TYR A 247 -2.83 34.84 3.45
CA TYR A 247 -3.97 34.48 2.61
C TYR A 247 -3.66 33.25 1.75
N ALA A 248 -2.53 33.28 1.06
CA ALA A 248 -2.10 32.17 0.20
C ALA A 248 -1.88 30.87 0.99
N ASN A 249 -1.27 30.94 2.17
CA ASN A 249 -1.09 29.82 3.08
C ASN A 249 -2.43 29.23 3.56
N LEU A 250 -3.39 30.07 3.92
CA LEU A 250 -4.71 29.62 4.36
C LEU A 250 -5.49 28.97 3.21
N PHE A 251 -5.44 29.59 2.03
CA PHE A 251 -6.09 29.01 0.85
C PHE A 251 -5.49 27.65 0.50
N TYR A 252 -4.16 27.53 0.46
CA TYR A 252 -3.43 26.28 0.24
C TYR A 252 -3.88 25.20 1.24
N ARG A 253 -3.94 25.55 2.53
CA ARG A 253 -4.32 24.63 3.60
C ARG A 253 -5.74 24.09 3.38
N LEU A 254 -6.71 24.97 3.20
CA LEU A 254 -8.11 24.59 3.01
C LEU A 254 -8.34 23.82 1.71
N ALA A 255 -7.68 24.20 0.61
CA ALA A 255 -7.83 23.58 -0.69
C ALA A 255 -7.28 22.14 -0.68
N ASN A 256 -6.05 21.94 -0.21
CA ASN A 256 -5.45 20.61 -0.16
C ASN A 256 -6.15 19.68 0.85
N ASP A 257 -6.57 20.19 2.01
CA ASP A 257 -7.37 19.41 2.98
C ASP A 257 -8.75 19.03 2.40
N ALA A 258 -9.26 19.81 1.43
CA ALA A 258 -10.49 19.51 0.68
C ALA A 258 -10.25 18.60 -0.55
N GLY A 259 -9.02 18.17 -0.81
CA GLY A 259 -8.63 17.35 -1.97
C GLY A 259 -8.55 18.11 -3.29
N VAL A 260 -8.31 19.44 -3.24
CA VAL A 260 -8.02 20.29 -4.40
C VAL A 260 -6.51 20.50 -4.46
N ASP A 261 -5.89 20.12 -5.59
CA ASP A 261 -4.45 20.34 -5.81
C ASP A 261 -4.18 21.84 -5.95
N CYS A 262 -3.54 22.41 -4.96
CA CYS A 262 -3.25 23.84 -4.85
C CYS A 262 -1.76 24.05 -4.60
N ARG A 263 -1.20 25.13 -5.17
CA ARG A 263 0.16 25.57 -4.95
C ARG A 263 0.19 27.03 -4.51
N ILE A 264 1.29 27.42 -3.87
CA ILE A 264 1.59 28.81 -3.55
C ILE A 264 2.67 29.30 -4.50
N ILE A 265 2.41 30.40 -5.17
CA ILE A 265 3.37 31.08 -6.05
C ILE A 265 3.74 32.40 -5.42
N THR A 266 5.03 32.73 -5.47
CA THR A 266 5.55 34.04 -5.08
C THR A 266 6.08 34.78 -6.28
N GLY A 267 6.12 36.09 -6.18
CA GLY A 267 6.58 36.94 -7.27
C GLY A 267 6.41 38.42 -6.98
N LYS A 268 6.28 39.16 -8.04
CA LYS A 268 6.01 40.60 -7.99
C LYS A 268 4.59 40.90 -8.46
N ALA A 269 3.94 41.85 -7.80
CA ALA A 269 2.66 42.36 -8.27
C ALA A 269 2.68 43.89 -8.33
N TYR A 270 2.03 44.45 -9.37
CA TYR A 270 1.91 45.89 -9.59
C TYR A 270 0.52 46.35 -9.21
N ASN A 271 0.41 47.13 -8.12
CA ASN A 271 -0.86 47.61 -7.57
C ASN A 271 -1.38 48.91 -8.18
N GLY A 272 -0.87 49.31 -9.36
CA GLY A 272 -1.23 50.55 -10.03
C GLY A 272 -0.30 51.71 -9.69
N THR A 273 0.46 51.63 -8.61
CA THR A 273 1.40 52.68 -8.14
C THR A 273 2.82 52.20 -7.98
N GLN A 274 2.99 50.98 -7.47
CA GLN A 274 4.30 50.39 -7.21
C GLN A 274 4.28 48.89 -7.43
N THR A 275 5.45 48.33 -7.68
CA THR A 275 5.67 46.87 -7.70
C THR A 275 6.10 46.42 -6.32
N GLU A 276 5.43 45.41 -5.79
CA GLU A 276 5.68 44.84 -4.47
C GLU A 276 5.87 43.34 -4.52
N ASP A 277 6.52 42.78 -3.52
CA ASP A 277 6.57 41.33 -3.34
C ASP A 277 5.20 40.82 -2.98
N HIS A 278 4.78 39.72 -3.66
CA HIS A 278 3.43 39.22 -3.54
C HIS A 278 3.40 37.70 -3.54
N ALA A 279 2.30 37.14 -3.01
CA ALA A 279 2.05 35.71 -3.01
C ALA A 279 0.57 35.43 -3.33
N TRP A 280 0.36 34.43 -4.16
CA TRP A 280 -0.96 33.99 -4.60
C TRP A 280 -1.04 32.47 -4.73
N ASN A 281 -2.14 31.94 -5.20
CA ASN A 281 -2.30 30.51 -5.42
C ASN A 281 -2.54 30.15 -6.88
N ILE A 282 -2.18 28.93 -7.24
CA ILE A 282 -2.71 28.25 -8.41
C ILE A 282 -3.43 26.97 -7.99
N VAL A 283 -4.52 26.63 -8.67
CA VAL A 283 -5.32 25.43 -8.39
C VAL A 283 -5.55 24.64 -9.65
N ARG A 284 -5.48 23.31 -9.55
CA ARG A 284 -5.83 22.42 -10.65
C ARG A 284 -7.32 22.19 -10.69
N MET A 285 -7.92 22.52 -11.83
CA MET A 285 -9.34 22.40 -12.07
C MET A 285 -9.71 21.09 -12.76
N GLU A 286 -10.99 20.90 -13.03
CA GLU A 286 -11.55 19.67 -13.63
C GLU A 286 -11.01 19.35 -15.04
N ASP A 287 -10.49 20.34 -15.74
CA ASP A 287 -9.84 20.19 -17.05
C ASP A 287 -8.34 19.84 -16.97
N GLU A 288 -7.86 19.52 -15.76
CA GLU A 288 -6.47 19.16 -15.44
C GLU A 288 -5.46 20.32 -15.60
N LYS A 289 -5.93 21.55 -15.84
CA LYS A 289 -5.08 22.74 -15.92
C LYS A 289 -5.08 23.51 -14.61
N TYR A 290 -4.02 24.25 -14.38
CA TYR A 290 -3.96 25.20 -13.27
C TYR A 290 -4.54 26.55 -13.67
N TYR A 291 -5.09 27.25 -12.68
CA TYR A 291 -5.63 28.61 -12.79
C TYR A 291 -5.16 29.43 -11.60
N CYS A 292 -4.81 30.68 -11.87
CA CYS A 292 -4.36 31.62 -10.84
C CYS A 292 -5.55 32.19 -10.05
N LEU A 293 -5.31 32.46 -8.78
CA LEU A 293 -6.24 33.18 -7.93
C LEU A 293 -5.52 33.96 -6.84
N ASP A 294 -5.99 35.16 -6.56
CA ASP A 294 -5.45 36.02 -5.49
C ASP A 294 -6.58 36.51 -4.57
N ALA A 295 -6.74 35.80 -3.47
CA ALA A 295 -7.73 36.13 -2.46
C ALA A 295 -7.40 37.41 -1.66
N THR A 296 -6.16 37.91 -1.77
CA THR A 296 -5.71 39.13 -1.10
C THR A 296 -6.30 40.36 -1.78
N TRP A 297 -6.19 40.42 -3.11
CA TRP A 297 -6.64 41.57 -3.87
C TRP A 297 -8.16 41.61 -4.04
N ASP A 298 -8.82 40.44 -3.95
CA ASP A 298 -10.29 40.36 -3.90
C ASP A 298 -10.86 40.45 -2.48
N ALA A 299 -10.02 40.66 -1.44
CA ALA A 299 -10.47 40.71 -0.05
C ALA A 299 -11.49 41.83 0.20
N GLY A 300 -12.62 41.45 0.79
CA GLY A 300 -13.73 42.36 1.07
C GLY A 300 -14.66 42.63 -0.10
N LEU A 301 -14.33 42.13 -1.31
CA LEU A 301 -15.22 42.20 -2.46
C LEU A 301 -16.32 41.14 -2.38
N LYS A 302 -17.40 41.35 -3.12
CA LYS A 302 -18.45 40.32 -3.33
C LYS A 302 -18.07 39.44 -4.53
N PRO A 303 -18.54 38.18 -4.59
CA PRO A 303 -18.19 37.24 -5.66
C PRO A 303 -18.40 37.75 -7.09
N GLU A 304 -19.44 38.57 -7.31
CA GLU A 304 -19.73 39.17 -8.62
C GLU A 304 -18.68 40.22 -9.07
N ASN A 305 -17.87 40.70 -8.14
CA ASN A 305 -16.86 41.74 -8.37
C ASN A 305 -15.42 41.20 -8.26
N TYR A 306 -15.20 39.87 -8.22
CA TYR A 306 -13.88 39.30 -8.14
C TYR A 306 -13.13 39.51 -9.46
N GLU A 307 -11.90 40.04 -9.35
CA GLU A 307 -11.02 40.28 -10.50
C GLU A 307 -9.95 39.22 -10.62
N TYR A 308 -9.64 38.49 -9.54
CA TYR A 308 -8.53 37.54 -9.47
C TYR A 308 -8.96 36.10 -9.15
N PHE A 309 -10.20 35.74 -9.44
CA PHE A 309 -10.70 34.38 -9.24
C PHE A 309 -10.56 33.52 -10.50
N LEU A 310 -9.78 32.44 -10.43
CA LEU A 310 -9.57 31.44 -11.49
C LEU A 310 -9.15 32.03 -12.85
N LYS A 311 -8.15 32.89 -12.82
CA LYS A 311 -7.61 33.58 -13.99
C LYS A 311 -6.63 32.70 -14.76
N GLY A 312 -6.60 32.88 -16.09
CA GLY A 312 -5.53 32.37 -16.94
C GLY A 312 -4.34 33.30 -16.96
N LEU A 313 -3.19 32.80 -17.44
CA LEU A 313 -1.95 33.59 -17.49
C LEU A 313 -2.09 34.90 -18.29
N THR A 314 -2.86 34.90 -19.41
CA THR A 314 -3.00 36.10 -20.24
C THR A 314 -3.63 37.27 -19.47
N SER A 315 -4.58 37.01 -18.59
CA SER A 315 -5.22 38.04 -17.79
C SER A 315 -4.46 38.33 -16.50
N PHE A 316 -3.91 37.31 -15.83
CA PHE A 316 -3.25 37.40 -14.54
C PHE A 316 -1.86 38.05 -14.63
N SER A 317 -1.09 37.78 -15.70
CA SER A 317 0.27 38.34 -15.86
C SER A 317 0.30 39.83 -16.27
N ARG A 318 -0.86 40.51 -16.33
CA ARG A 318 -0.91 41.95 -16.56
C ARG A 318 -0.28 42.74 -15.39
N ASP A 319 -0.46 42.21 -14.21
CA ASP A 319 -0.04 42.82 -12.95
C ASP A 319 0.69 41.87 -11.99
N HIS A 320 0.68 40.55 -12.27
CA HIS A 320 1.39 39.54 -11.49
C HIS A 320 2.49 38.87 -12.33
N GLN A 321 3.71 38.83 -11.80
CA GLN A 321 4.85 38.17 -12.42
C GLN A 321 5.47 37.17 -11.42
N ALA A 322 5.38 35.89 -11.73
CA ALA A 322 6.00 34.85 -10.90
C ALA A 322 7.51 35.03 -10.83
N GLU A 323 8.08 34.77 -9.67
CA GLU A 323 9.50 34.88 -9.43
C GLU A 323 10.25 33.76 -10.16
N THR A 324 11.26 34.15 -10.93
CA THR A 324 12.10 33.24 -11.73
C THR A 324 13.55 33.22 -11.22
N ASP A 325 13.76 33.58 -9.95
CA ASP A 325 15.09 33.53 -9.36
C ASP A 325 15.58 32.06 -9.22
N LYS A 326 16.86 31.90 -8.85
CA LYS A 326 17.53 30.59 -8.83
C LYS A 326 16.86 29.55 -7.93
N LEU A 327 16.00 29.95 -7.01
CA LEU A 327 15.35 29.07 -6.04
C LEU A 327 13.93 28.71 -6.45
N ASN A 328 13.21 29.62 -7.10
CA ASN A 328 11.82 29.43 -7.50
C ASN A 328 11.64 29.07 -8.98
N THR A 329 12.66 29.30 -9.83
CA THR A 329 12.59 28.98 -11.27
C THR A 329 12.21 27.52 -11.54
N PRO A 330 12.83 26.50 -10.92
CA PRO A 330 12.42 25.11 -11.14
C PRO A 330 11.01 24.82 -10.62
N TYR A 331 10.56 25.53 -9.60
CA TYR A 331 9.25 25.33 -8.99
C TYR A 331 8.15 25.89 -9.89
N TRP A 332 8.25 27.16 -10.33
CA TRP A 332 7.27 27.77 -11.21
C TRP A 332 7.23 27.10 -12.60
N THR A 333 8.39 26.86 -13.22
CA THR A 333 8.46 26.30 -14.58
C THR A 333 7.76 24.95 -14.75
N GLN A 334 7.68 24.13 -13.71
CA GLN A 334 6.93 22.88 -13.77
C GLN A 334 5.40 23.08 -13.83
N TYR A 335 4.89 24.24 -13.39
CA TYR A 335 3.47 24.56 -13.39
C TYR A 335 3.08 25.51 -14.52
N GLU A 336 3.98 26.38 -14.95
CA GLU A 336 3.72 27.39 -15.98
C GLU A 336 3.11 26.80 -17.25
N SER A 337 3.73 25.76 -17.82
CA SER A 337 3.23 25.08 -19.01
C SER A 337 1.90 24.34 -18.80
N ARG A 338 1.53 24.07 -17.55
CA ARG A 338 0.29 23.42 -17.15
C ARG A 338 -0.78 24.42 -16.73
N THR A 339 -0.43 25.71 -16.60
CA THR A 339 -1.38 26.78 -16.25
C THR A 339 -2.07 27.27 -17.53
N SER A 340 -3.39 27.41 -17.46
CA SER A 340 -4.20 27.85 -18.59
C SER A 340 -3.82 29.27 -19.03
N ALA A 341 -3.77 29.50 -20.32
CA ALA A 341 -3.63 30.85 -20.86
C ALA A 341 -4.89 31.69 -20.67
N THR A 342 -6.09 31.07 -20.65
CA THR A 342 -7.38 31.76 -20.57
C THR A 342 -8.07 31.48 -19.25
N ASP A 343 -8.91 32.43 -18.79
CA ASP A 343 -9.69 32.30 -17.57
C ASP A 343 -10.57 31.05 -17.56
N TYR A 344 -10.75 30.47 -16.38
CA TYR A 344 -11.64 29.32 -16.20
C TYR A 344 -13.09 29.72 -16.46
N LYS A 345 -13.73 28.97 -17.31
CA LYS A 345 -15.17 29.13 -17.54
C LYS A 345 -15.90 27.99 -16.83
N ALA A 346 -16.52 28.31 -15.70
CA ALA A 346 -17.38 27.34 -15.03
C ALA A 346 -18.46 26.87 -16.01
N SER A 347 -18.44 25.58 -16.33
CA SER A 347 -19.55 25.00 -17.09
C SER A 347 -20.77 25.00 -16.17
N SER A 348 -21.72 25.88 -16.42
CA SER A 348 -23.03 25.90 -15.72
C SER A 348 -23.81 24.60 -15.92
N THR A 349 -23.24 23.67 -16.67
CA THR A 349 -23.84 22.38 -17.06
C THR A 349 -22.98 21.16 -16.70
N GLN A 350 -21.89 21.32 -15.94
CA GLN A 350 -21.06 20.17 -15.58
C GLN A 350 -21.79 19.26 -14.57
N LEU A 351 -21.78 17.95 -14.85
CA LEU A 351 -22.35 16.97 -13.92
C LEU A 351 -21.52 16.92 -12.62
N PRO A 352 -22.18 16.81 -11.43
CA PRO A 352 -21.46 16.69 -10.17
C PRO A 352 -20.62 15.41 -10.11
N ALA A 353 -19.63 15.41 -9.22
CA ALA A 353 -18.80 14.25 -8.95
C ALA A 353 -19.61 13.10 -8.34
N PRO A 354 -19.47 11.87 -8.81
CA PRO A 354 -20.04 10.72 -8.12
C PRO A 354 -19.39 10.52 -6.73
N THR A 355 -20.17 10.13 -5.73
CA THR A 355 -19.64 9.66 -4.45
C THR A 355 -19.32 8.18 -4.60
N VAL A 356 -18.03 7.84 -4.61
CA VAL A 356 -17.55 6.49 -4.87
C VAL A 356 -17.15 5.80 -3.58
N THR A 357 -17.54 4.54 -3.43
CA THR A 357 -17.08 3.63 -2.38
C THR A 357 -16.36 2.45 -3.01
N GLY A 358 -15.28 1.99 -2.39
CA GLY A 358 -14.50 0.84 -2.82
C GLY A 358 -14.66 -0.34 -1.87
N GLY A 359 -14.59 -1.55 -2.40
CA GLY A 359 -14.62 -2.79 -1.65
C GLY A 359 -14.13 -3.96 -2.51
N ASN A 360 -14.32 -5.17 -2.02
CA ASN A 360 -13.97 -6.37 -2.77
C ASN A 360 -15.22 -7.22 -3.00
N ASP A 361 -15.30 -7.91 -4.15
CA ASP A 361 -16.31 -8.92 -4.38
C ASP A 361 -15.97 -10.26 -3.66
N SER A 362 -16.80 -11.28 -3.85
CA SER A 362 -16.59 -12.60 -3.25
C SER A 362 -15.30 -13.30 -3.70
N GLN A 363 -14.69 -12.88 -4.80
CA GLN A 363 -13.39 -13.36 -5.29
C GLN A 363 -12.24 -12.44 -4.87
N GLY A 364 -12.51 -11.43 -4.03
CA GLY A 364 -11.54 -10.46 -3.54
C GLY A 364 -11.16 -9.38 -4.54
N ARG A 365 -11.81 -9.32 -5.71
CA ARG A 365 -11.49 -8.35 -6.77
C ARG A 365 -12.00 -6.96 -6.42
N PRO A 366 -11.22 -5.90 -6.73
CA PRO A 366 -11.64 -4.52 -6.49
C PRO A 366 -12.98 -4.20 -7.15
N THR A 367 -13.91 -3.75 -6.36
CA THR A 367 -15.26 -3.34 -6.78
C THR A 367 -15.52 -1.91 -6.32
N LEU A 368 -16.06 -1.12 -7.20
CA LEU A 368 -16.49 0.26 -6.95
C LEU A 368 -18.01 0.33 -7.05
N LYS A 369 -18.61 1.13 -6.18
CA LYS A 369 -20.03 1.51 -6.24
C LYS A 369 -20.14 3.01 -6.05
N TRP A 370 -21.10 3.65 -6.72
CA TRP A 370 -21.35 5.08 -6.59
C TRP A 370 -22.83 5.40 -6.70
N ASN A 371 -23.21 6.61 -6.27
CA ASN A 371 -24.55 7.10 -6.43
C ASN A 371 -24.81 7.52 -7.88
N ALA A 372 -26.05 7.36 -8.35
CA ALA A 372 -26.45 7.90 -9.64
C ALA A 372 -26.31 9.44 -9.64
N VAL A 373 -25.74 9.97 -10.71
CA VAL A 373 -25.63 11.41 -10.94
C VAL A 373 -26.73 11.85 -11.91
N THR A 374 -27.58 12.74 -11.49
CA THR A 374 -28.68 13.26 -12.33
C THR A 374 -28.14 13.87 -13.62
N GLY A 375 -28.68 13.44 -14.77
CA GLY A 375 -28.22 13.87 -16.08
C GLY A 375 -27.04 13.07 -16.65
N ALA A 376 -26.50 12.09 -15.91
CA ALA A 376 -25.47 11.19 -16.41
C ALA A 376 -26.07 10.14 -17.34
N ALA A 377 -25.46 9.95 -18.52
CA ALA A 377 -25.76 8.86 -19.43
C ALA A 377 -24.83 7.63 -19.20
N LYS A 378 -23.61 7.87 -18.75
CA LYS A 378 -22.59 6.84 -18.47
C LYS A 378 -21.51 7.39 -17.54
N TYR A 379 -20.61 6.53 -17.11
CA TYR A 379 -19.49 6.88 -16.22
C TYR A 379 -18.17 6.38 -16.80
N GLU A 380 -17.12 7.12 -16.60
CA GLU A 380 -15.76 6.68 -16.86
C GLU A 380 -15.05 6.33 -15.57
N VAL A 381 -14.42 5.15 -15.55
CA VAL A 381 -13.58 4.67 -14.45
C VAL A 381 -12.13 4.75 -14.88
N TYR A 382 -11.34 5.46 -14.12
CA TYR A 382 -9.89 5.57 -14.30
C TYR A 382 -9.17 4.89 -13.16
N ARG A 383 -8.03 4.27 -13.49
CA ARG A 383 -7.22 3.53 -12.53
C ARG A 383 -5.75 3.91 -12.61
N ALA A 384 -5.08 3.94 -11.45
CA ALA A 384 -3.64 4.04 -11.31
C ALA A 384 -3.10 2.95 -10.37
N ARG A 385 -1.79 2.68 -10.43
CA ARG A 385 -1.08 1.78 -9.51
C ARG A 385 -0.54 2.47 -8.25
N SER A 386 -0.54 3.81 -8.23
CA SER A 386 -0.21 4.62 -7.06
C SER A 386 -1.19 5.78 -6.94
N LYS A 387 -1.35 6.35 -5.74
CA LYS A 387 -2.29 7.45 -5.48
C LYS A 387 -2.00 8.68 -6.36
N ASN A 388 -0.73 8.97 -6.58
CA ASN A 388 -0.23 10.12 -7.33
C ASN A 388 0.28 9.73 -8.75
N GLY A 389 -0.06 8.53 -9.22
CA GLY A 389 0.36 8.05 -10.54
C GLY A 389 -0.57 8.50 -11.66
N ASP A 390 -0.20 8.10 -12.88
CA ASP A 390 -1.00 8.37 -14.07
C ASP A 390 -2.27 7.52 -14.07
N TYR A 391 -3.42 8.19 -14.04
CA TYR A 391 -4.74 7.58 -14.11
C TYR A 391 -5.11 7.36 -15.58
N ILE A 392 -5.12 6.12 -16.01
CA ILE A 392 -5.57 5.74 -17.35
C ILE A 392 -7.04 5.32 -17.32
N LYS A 393 -7.74 5.59 -18.43
CA LYS A 393 -9.12 5.11 -18.60
C LYS A 393 -9.14 3.60 -18.62
N TYR A 394 -9.91 3.03 -17.74
CA TYR A 394 -9.99 1.58 -17.55
C TYR A 394 -11.30 0.99 -18.01
N ALA A 395 -12.40 1.70 -17.78
CA ALA A 395 -13.72 1.26 -18.18
C ALA A 395 -14.68 2.42 -18.43
N THR A 396 -15.75 2.11 -19.17
CA THR A 396 -16.96 2.92 -19.25
C THR A 396 -18.11 2.07 -18.73
N ALA A 397 -18.87 2.59 -17.75
CA ALA A 397 -20.00 1.93 -17.14
C ALA A 397 -21.30 2.71 -17.43
N THR A 398 -22.39 2.01 -17.73
CA THR A 398 -23.74 2.59 -17.85
C THR A 398 -24.49 2.54 -16.52
N GLY A 399 -24.08 1.64 -15.61
CA GLY A 399 -24.60 1.53 -14.25
C GLY A 399 -23.73 2.26 -13.23
N THR A 400 -24.04 2.07 -11.96
CA THR A 400 -23.40 2.72 -10.82
C THR A 400 -22.41 1.83 -10.07
N SER A 401 -21.82 0.86 -10.77
CA SER A 401 -20.81 -0.04 -10.20
C SER A 401 -19.82 -0.51 -11.26
N TYR A 402 -18.65 -0.92 -10.79
CA TYR A 402 -17.60 -1.49 -11.62
C TYR A 402 -16.78 -2.49 -10.80
N THR A 403 -16.48 -3.66 -11.40
CA THR A 403 -15.55 -4.64 -10.81
C THR A 403 -14.34 -4.78 -11.72
N ASN A 404 -13.15 -4.61 -11.17
CA ASN A 404 -11.91 -4.79 -11.90
C ASN A 404 -11.55 -6.28 -11.96
N THR A 405 -11.66 -6.87 -13.16
CA THR A 405 -11.47 -8.32 -13.38
C THR A 405 -10.16 -8.67 -14.08
N SER A 406 -9.37 -7.69 -14.52
CA SER A 406 -8.18 -7.93 -15.31
C SER A 406 -7.01 -7.02 -14.91
N TYR A 407 -5.79 -7.49 -15.20
CA TYR A 407 -4.54 -6.80 -14.88
C TYR A 407 -4.46 -6.39 -13.40
N ILE A 408 -4.87 -7.30 -12.52
CA ILE A 408 -4.79 -7.19 -11.07
C ILE A 408 -3.96 -8.34 -10.51
N GLU A 409 -3.12 -8.03 -9.53
CA GLU A 409 -2.23 -8.98 -8.86
C GLU A 409 -2.57 -9.02 -7.39
N ASN A 410 -2.59 -10.22 -6.81
CA ASN A 410 -2.95 -10.42 -5.41
C ASN A 410 -2.02 -9.62 -4.48
N GLY A 411 -2.60 -8.92 -3.52
CA GLY A 411 -1.89 -8.07 -2.56
C GLY A 411 -1.66 -6.63 -3.03
N ASN A 412 -1.82 -6.32 -4.32
CA ASN A 412 -1.61 -4.97 -4.84
C ASN A 412 -2.81 -4.05 -4.59
N THR A 413 -2.53 -2.80 -4.26
CA THR A 413 -3.53 -1.75 -4.10
C THR A 413 -3.65 -0.95 -5.40
N TYR A 414 -4.88 -0.75 -5.82
CA TYR A 414 -5.24 0.02 -7.00
C TYR A 414 -6.05 1.25 -6.61
N TYR A 415 -5.81 2.35 -7.29
CA TYR A 415 -6.42 3.64 -7.03
C TYR A 415 -7.35 4.00 -8.18
N TYR A 416 -8.55 4.46 -7.85
CA TYR A 416 -9.61 4.71 -8.82
C TYR A 416 -10.21 6.09 -8.63
N LYS A 417 -10.60 6.71 -9.74
CA LYS A 417 -11.50 7.87 -9.78
C LYS A 417 -12.56 7.66 -10.85
N VAL A 418 -13.74 8.17 -10.62
CA VAL A 418 -14.90 8.02 -11.50
C VAL A 418 -15.47 9.39 -11.83
N ARG A 419 -15.91 9.58 -13.06
CA ARG A 419 -16.70 10.76 -13.44
C ARG A 419 -17.91 10.36 -14.27
N ALA A 420 -18.97 11.16 -14.17
CA ALA A 420 -20.15 11.02 -14.99
C ALA A 420 -19.96 11.70 -16.36
N LEU A 421 -20.60 11.18 -17.39
CA LEU A 421 -20.67 11.83 -18.70
C LEU A 421 -22.13 12.01 -19.12
N LYS A 422 -22.42 13.13 -19.78
CA LYS A 422 -23.69 13.37 -20.48
C LYS A 422 -23.81 12.49 -21.73
N SER A 423 -24.99 12.49 -22.35
CA SER A 423 -25.23 11.77 -23.61
C SER A 423 -24.37 12.28 -24.77
N ASP A 424 -24.02 13.56 -24.77
CA ASP A 424 -23.13 14.20 -25.75
C ASP A 424 -21.63 13.91 -25.50
N GLY A 425 -21.31 13.20 -24.40
CA GLY A 425 -19.93 12.88 -24.01
C GLY A 425 -19.28 13.94 -23.11
N THR A 426 -19.96 15.05 -22.81
CA THR A 426 -19.44 16.06 -21.89
C THR A 426 -19.18 15.47 -20.52
N ALA A 427 -17.94 15.62 -20.04
CA ALA A 427 -17.49 15.04 -18.79
C ALA A 427 -17.88 15.90 -17.57
N GLY A 428 -18.32 15.23 -16.50
CA GLY A 428 -18.55 15.79 -15.19
C GLY A 428 -17.29 15.86 -14.33
N ALA A 429 -17.47 16.30 -13.10
CA ALA A 429 -16.41 16.36 -12.10
C ALA A 429 -15.93 14.96 -11.69
N TRP A 430 -14.63 14.84 -11.34
CA TRP A 430 -14.06 13.63 -10.81
C TRP A 430 -14.47 13.38 -9.36
N SER A 431 -14.71 12.12 -9.03
CA SER A 431 -14.83 11.68 -7.64
C SER A 431 -13.53 11.88 -6.88
N SER A 432 -13.62 11.83 -5.55
CA SER A 432 -12.46 11.54 -4.72
C SER A 432 -11.81 10.22 -5.13
N ILE A 433 -10.48 10.11 -4.93
CA ILE A 433 -9.74 8.87 -5.19
C ILE A 433 -10.10 7.82 -4.14
N VAL A 434 -10.43 6.63 -4.61
CA VAL A 434 -10.70 5.46 -3.77
C VAL A 434 -9.63 4.42 -4.01
N SER A 435 -9.07 3.86 -2.94
CA SER A 435 -8.09 2.77 -3.02
C SER A 435 -8.71 1.45 -2.62
N VAL A 436 -8.42 0.40 -3.38
CA VAL A 436 -8.86 -0.97 -3.08
C VAL A 436 -7.70 -1.93 -3.29
N THR A 437 -7.39 -2.71 -2.27
CA THR A 437 -6.39 -3.78 -2.37
C THR A 437 -7.07 -5.05 -2.90
N TYR A 438 -6.54 -5.63 -3.98
CA TYR A 438 -6.98 -6.94 -4.44
C TYR A 438 -6.53 -8.01 -3.44
N LYS A 439 -7.47 -8.67 -2.83
CA LYS A 439 -7.23 -9.79 -1.91
C LYS A 439 -7.90 -11.01 -2.50
N GLN A 440 -7.19 -11.75 -3.35
CA GLN A 440 -7.71 -12.95 -3.96
C GLN A 440 -8.24 -13.90 -2.87
N THR A 441 -9.54 -14.19 -2.91
CA THR A 441 -10.15 -15.20 -2.06
C THR A 441 -10.25 -16.48 -2.85
N LEU A 442 -9.64 -17.54 -2.36
CA LEU A 442 -9.76 -18.86 -2.93
C LEU A 442 -11.15 -19.42 -2.57
N SER A 443 -11.88 -19.89 -3.57
CA SER A 443 -13.18 -20.54 -3.35
C SER A 443 -13.01 -21.83 -2.57
N ALA A 444 -14.07 -22.24 -1.87
CA ALA A 444 -14.12 -23.53 -1.20
C ALA A 444 -14.00 -24.67 -2.23
N PRO A 445 -13.13 -25.66 -2.02
CA PRO A 445 -13.12 -26.86 -2.84
C PRO A 445 -14.44 -27.62 -2.73
N THR A 446 -14.95 -28.14 -3.83
CA THR A 446 -16.06 -29.11 -3.81
C THR A 446 -15.47 -30.50 -3.64
N VAL A 447 -15.55 -31.04 -2.43
CA VAL A 447 -14.93 -32.31 -2.05
C VAL A 447 -15.91 -33.46 -2.16
N THR A 448 -15.46 -34.56 -2.76
CA THR A 448 -16.15 -35.83 -2.78
C THR A 448 -15.38 -36.86 -1.98
N GLY A 449 -16.03 -37.59 -1.11
CA GLY A 449 -15.46 -38.68 -0.33
C GLY A 449 -15.78 -40.05 -0.92
N GLY A 450 -14.85 -40.96 -0.77
CA GLY A 450 -14.99 -42.38 -1.18
C GLY A 450 -13.97 -43.25 -0.48
N ASN A 451 -13.85 -44.50 -0.92
CA ASN A 451 -12.86 -45.44 -0.43
C ASN A 451 -11.96 -45.90 -1.58
N ASP A 452 -10.69 -46.15 -1.31
CA ASP A 452 -9.79 -46.81 -2.25
C ASP A 452 -10.00 -48.34 -2.26
N ALA A 453 -9.21 -49.07 -3.03
CA ALA A 453 -9.29 -50.52 -3.13
C ALA A 453 -9.02 -51.27 -1.80
N GLN A 454 -8.36 -50.64 -0.85
CA GLN A 454 -8.13 -51.13 0.51
C GLN A 454 -9.19 -50.65 1.50
N GLY A 455 -10.25 -49.98 1.00
CA GLY A 455 -11.33 -49.43 1.80
C GLY A 455 -10.97 -48.15 2.59
N ARG A 456 -9.79 -47.59 2.38
CA ARG A 456 -9.31 -46.39 3.10
C ARG A 456 -10.03 -45.13 2.61
N PRO A 457 -10.34 -44.19 3.51
CA PRO A 457 -10.98 -42.95 3.14
C PRO A 457 -10.15 -42.15 2.12
N THR A 458 -10.77 -41.81 1.01
CA THR A 458 -10.19 -41.04 -0.09
C THR A 458 -11.06 -39.81 -0.35
N LEU A 459 -10.43 -38.67 -0.54
CA LEU A 459 -11.05 -37.40 -0.89
C LEU A 459 -10.56 -36.98 -2.26
N THR A 460 -11.46 -36.46 -3.07
CA THR A 460 -11.13 -35.86 -4.37
C THR A 460 -11.86 -34.54 -4.51
N TRP A 461 -11.27 -33.60 -5.24
CA TRP A 461 -11.86 -32.30 -5.54
C TRP A 461 -11.36 -31.73 -6.87
N LYS A 462 -12.08 -30.74 -7.39
CA LYS A 462 -11.61 -30.00 -8.56
C LYS A 462 -10.61 -28.95 -8.14
N ALA A 463 -9.61 -28.68 -9.01
CA ALA A 463 -8.64 -27.62 -8.78
C ALA A 463 -9.35 -26.27 -8.57
N VAL A 464 -8.95 -25.56 -7.52
CA VAL A 464 -9.39 -24.19 -7.23
C VAL A 464 -8.42 -23.23 -7.93
N THR A 465 -8.97 -22.34 -8.72
CA THR A 465 -8.16 -21.34 -9.45
C THR A 465 -7.35 -20.49 -8.46
N GLY A 466 -6.02 -20.40 -8.67
CA GLY A 466 -5.12 -19.68 -7.80
C GLY A 466 -4.61 -20.48 -6.58
N ALA A 467 -5.05 -21.73 -6.40
CA ALA A 467 -4.53 -22.60 -5.35
C ALA A 467 -3.15 -23.15 -5.73
N ALA A 468 -2.19 -23.04 -4.80
CA ALA A 468 -0.89 -23.70 -4.90
C ALA A 468 -0.86 -25.04 -4.17
N LYS A 469 -1.66 -25.19 -3.11
CA LYS A 469 -1.76 -26.40 -2.29
C LYS A 469 -3.09 -26.42 -1.52
N TYR A 470 -3.36 -27.53 -0.85
CA TYR A 470 -4.58 -27.73 -0.07
C TYR A 470 -4.25 -28.27 1.31
N GLU A 471 -4.95 -27.80 2.30
CA GLU A 471 -4.94 -28.39 3.66
C GLU A 471 -6.15 -29.28 3.85
N VAL A 472 -5.89 -30.48 4.34
CA VAL A 472 -6.90 -31.47 4.74
C VAL A 472 -6.97 -31.51 6.25
N TYR A 473 -8.15 -31.29 6.79
CA TYR A 473 -8.44 -31.39 8.21
C TYR A 473 -9.41 -32.55 8.46
N ARG A 474 -9.22 -33.22 9.58
CA ARG A 474 -10.02 -34.38 9.98
C ARG A 474 -10.53 -34.27 11.42
N ALA A 475 -11.76 -34.75 11.64
CA ALA A 475 -12.33 -34.97 12.95
C ALA A 475 -12.91 -36.38 13.08
N ARG A 476 -13.17 -36.82 14.31
CA ARG A 476 -13.86 -38.11 14.59
C ARG A 476 -15.38 -37.96 14.70
N SER A 477 -15.90 -36.74 14.79
CA SER A 477 -17.34 -36.44 14.74
C SER A 477 -17.58 -35.22 13.82
N LYS A 478 -18.81 -35.07 13.33
CA LYS A 478 -19.20 -34.01 12.39
C LYS A 478 -18.94 -32.61 12.99
N ASP A 479 -19.26 -32.45 14.24
CA ASP A 479 -19.15 -31.17 14.99
C ASP A 479 -17.96 -31.15 15.96
N GLY A 480 -16.99 -32.06 15.77
CA GLY A 480 -15.81 -32.16 16.61
C GLY A 480 -14.67 -31.24 16.17
N ASP A 481 -13.57 -31.33 16.91
CA ASP A 481 -12.36 -30.56 16.63
C ASP A 481 -11.64 -31.10 15.38
N TYR A 482 -11.59 -30.27 14.34
CA TYR A 482 -10.88 -30.60 13.11
C TYR A 482 -9.41 -30.22 13.24
N ILE A 483 -8.55 -31.23 13.30
CA ILE A 483 -7.10 -31.05 13.32
C ILE A 483 -6.53 -31.12 11.90
N LYS A 484 -5.45 -30.40 11.65
CA LYS A 484 -4.71 -30.48 10.39
C LYS A 484 -4.09 -31.85 10.25
N TYR A 485 -4.43 -32.53 9.18
CA TYR A 485 -3.98 -33.89 8.93
C TYR A 485 -2.92 -33.97 7.81
N SER A 486 -3.09 -33.15 6.77
CA SER A 486 -2.15 -33.14 5.65
C SER A 486 -2.16 -31.81 4.91
N THR A 487 -1.10 -31.59 4.14
CA THR A 487 -1.03 -30.56 3.09
C THR A 487 -0.60 -31.23 1.81
N VAL A 488 -1.39 -31.07 0.74
CA VAL A 488 -1.15 -31.70 -0.56
C VAL A 488 -1.15 -30.65 -1.68
N THR A 489 -0.37 -30.91 -2.73
CA THR A 489 -0.33 -30.07 -3.94
C THR A 489 -1.31 -30.56 -5.01
N GLY A 490 -1.73 -31.84 -4.94
CA GLY A 490 -2.73 -32.43 -5.83
C GLY A 490 -4.15 -32.18 -5.38
N THR A 491 -5.09 -32.73 -6.14
CA THR A 491 -6.53 -32.60 -5.93
C THR A 491 -7.17 -33.87 -5.33
N SER A 492 -6.36 -34.65 -4.63
CA SER A 492 -6.80 -35.85 -3.92
C SER A 492 -5.99 -36.08 -2.64
N TYR A 493 -6.59 -36.82 -1.72
CA TYR A 493 -5.94 -37.25 -0.49
C TYR A 493 -6.52 -38.60 -0.07
N THR A 494 -5.63 -39.55 0.31
CA THR A 494 -6.02 -40.83 0.92
C THR A 494 -5.52 -40.87 2.36
N ASN A 495 -6.41 -41.15 3.29
CA ASN A 495 -6.05 -41.32 4.69
C ASN A 495 -5.52 -42.72 4.94
N THR A 496 -4.18 -42.83 5.18
CA THR A 496 -3.49 -44.13 5.31
C THR A 496 -3.12 -44.47 6.76
N SER A 497 -3.32 -43.57 7.71
CA SER A 497 -2.87 -43.76 9.09
C SER A 497 -3.91 -43.31 10.12
N TYR A 498 -3.81 -43.88 11.31
CA TYR A 498 -4.70 -43.58 12.44
C TYR A 498 -6.18 -43.72 12.08
N ILE A 499 -6.50 -44.78 11.33
CA ILE A 499 -7.86 -45.17 10.94
C ILE A 499 -8.17 -46.58 11.45
N GLU A 500 -9.37 -46.81 11.94
CA GLU A 500 -9.85 -48.06 12.47
C GLU A 500 -11.04 -48.52 11.65
N ASN A 501 -11.08 -49.81 11.34
CA ASN A 501 -12.14 -50.42 10.52
C ASN A 501 -13.52 -50.16 11.15
N GLY A 502 -14.48 -49.75 10.32
CA GLY A 502 -15.84 -49.45 10.74
C GLY A 502 -16.04 -48.01 11.21
N ASN A 503 -14.98 -47.26 11.52
CA ASN A 503 -15.11 -45.89 12.00
C ASN A 503 -15.33 -44.90 10.86
N THR A 504 -16.20 -43.92 11.12
CA THR A 504 -16.46 -42.81 10.20
C THR A 504 -15.58 -41.61 10.58
N TYR A 505 -14.95 -41.03 9.59
CA TYR A 505 -14.08 -39.83 9.72
C TYR A 505 -14.69 -38.69 8.91
N TYR A 506 -14.59 -37.49 9.47
CA TYR A 506 -15.14 -36.26 8.91
C TYR A 506 -14.01 -35.37 8.44
N TYR A 507 -14.13 -34.88 7.21
CA TYR A 507 -13.06 -34.10 6.57
C TYR A 507 -13.60 -32.78 6.07
N LYS A 508 -12.73 -31.77 6.10
CA LYS A 508 -12.87 -30.52 5.37
C LYS A 508 -11.55 -30.13 4.73
N VAL A 509 -11.64 -29.51 3.59
CA VAL A 509 -10.47 -29.10 2.79
C VAL A 509 -10.55 -27.62 2.49
N ARG A 510 -9.43 -26.95 2.50
CA ARG A 510 -9.32 -25.59 1.98
C ARG A 510 -8.11 -25.44 1.08
N ALA A 511 -8.21 -24.55 0.12
CA ALA A 511 -7.10 -24.17 -0.75
C ALA A 511 -6.21 -23.12 -0.08
N LEU A 512 -4.92 -23.13 -0.42
CA LEU A 512 -3.97 -22.07 -0.05
C LEU A 512 -3.33 -21.54 -1.33
N ASP A 513 -3.13 -20.21 -1.40
CA ASP A 513 -2.36 -19.57 -2.47
C ASP A 513 -0.85 -19.83 -2.33
N ALA A 514 -0.05 -19.28 -3.25
CA ALA A 514 1.41 -19.42 -3.23
C ALA A 514 2.05 -18.80 -1.97
N ASN A 515 1.40 -17.81 -1.36
CA ASN A 515 1.86 -17.14 -0.12
C ASN A 515 1.39 -17.86 1.15
N GLY A 516 0.59 -18.94 1.00
CA GLY A 516 0.01 -19.66 2.12
C GLY A 516 -1.28 -19.06 2.69
N THR A 517 -1.87 -18.07 2.01
CA THR A 517 -3.17 -17.50 2.40
C THR A 517 -4.27 -18.52 2.15
N ALA A 518 -5.06 -18.78 3.20
CA ALA A 518 -6.10 -19.80 3.15
C ALA A 518 -7.42 -19.25 2.58
N GLY A 519 -8.03 -20.04 1.70
CA GLY A 519 -9.38 -19.83 1.19
C GLY A 519 -10.47 -20.37 2.11
N ALA A 520 -11.69 -20.39 1.58
CA ALA A 520 -12.85 -20.89 2.29
C ALA A 520 -12.79 -22.42 2.46
N TRP A 521 -13.37 -22.91 3.56
CA TRP A 521 -13.51 -24.34 3.82
C TRP A 521 -14.58 -24.99 2.92
N SER A 522 -14.30 -26.21 2.46
CA SER A 522 -15.32 -27.07 1.87
C SER A 522 -16.44 -27.38 2.86
N SER A 523 -17.57 -27.86 2.36
CA SER A 523 -18.51 -28.59 3.18
C SER A 523 -17.83 -29.82 3.80
N VAL A 524 -18.31 -30.24 4.97
CA VAL A 524 -17.83 -31.44 5.64
C VAL A 524 -18.24 -32.67 4.86
N VAL A 525 -17.29 -33.56 4.59
CA VAL A 525 -17.50 -34.86 3.96
C VAL A 525 -17.19 -35.96 4.95
N SER A 526 -18.06 -36.94 5.07
CA SER A 526 -17.86 -38.12 5.93
C SER A 526 -17.52 -39.34 5.10
N VAL A 527 -16.53 -40.11 5.54
CA VAL A 527 -16.14 -41.38 4.93
C VAL A 527 -15.90 -42.41 6.01
N THR A 528 -16.57 -43.55 5.88
CA THR A 528 -16.37 -44.70 6.77
C THR A 528 -15.22 -45.54 6.23
N TYR A 529 -14.23 -45.84 7.03
CA TYR A 529 -13.20 -46.80 6.67
C TYR A 529 -13.79 -48.20 6.67
N LYS A 530 -13.78 -48.86 5.53
CA LYS A 530 -14.24 -50.23 5.38
C LYS A 530 -13.04 -51.03 4.86
N GLN A 531 -12.26 -51.57 5.76
CA GLN A 531 -11.10 -52.38 5.38
C GLN A 531 -11.55 -53.51 4.46
N THR A 532 -11.00 -53.53 3.26
CA THR A 532 -11.16 -54.67 2.33
C THR A 532 -9.91 -55.53 2.41
N LEU A 533 -10.09 -56.78 2.76
CA LEU A 533 -8.99 -57.73 2.75
C LEU A 533 -8.75 -58.22 1.32
N PRO A 534 -7.48 -58.21 0.84
CA PRO A 534 -7.18 -58.74 -0.47
C PRO A 534 -7.43 -60.26 -0.54
N ALA A 535 -7.62 -60.78 -1.74
CA ALA A 535 -7.74 -62.19 -2.00
C ALA A 535 -6.49 -62.94 -1.56
N PRO A 536 -6.59 -64.05 -0.80
CA PRO A 536 -5.44 -64.93 -0.55
C PRO A 536 -4.92 -65.52 -1.83
N THR A 537 -3.59 -65.63 -1.99
CA THR A 537 -2.98 -66.43 -3.05
C THR A 537 -2.88 -67.87 -2.55
N VAL A 538 -3.73 -68.73 -3.03
CA VAL A 538 -3.85 -70.11 -2.57
C VAL A 538 -3.10 -71.05 -3.49
N THR A 539 -2.38 -71.98 -2.90
CA THR A 539 -1.77 -73.13 -3.61
C THR A 539 -2.37 -74.40 -3.07
N GLY A 540 -2.75 -75.29 -3.99
CA GLY A 540 -3.31 -76.61 -3.67
C GLY A 540 -2.26 -77.71 -3.89
N GLY A 541 -2.39 -78.80 -3.13
CA GLY A 541 -1.61 -80.00 -3.23
C GLY A 541 -2.25 -81.14 -2.39
N ASN A 542 -1.62 -82.29 -2.31
CA ASN A 542 -2.05 -83.41 -1.47
C ASN A 542 -1.06 -83.61 -0.31
N ASP A 543 -1.56 -84.06 0.84
CA ASP A 543 -0.67 -84.48 1.94
C ASP A 543 -0.19 -85.91 1.69
N ALA A 544 0.61 -86.47 2.63
CA ALA A 544 1.15 -87.82 2.54
C ALA A 544 0.10 -88.95 2.49
N GLN A 545 -1.16 -88.66 2.87
CA GLN A 545 -2.29 -89.55 2.79
C GLN A 545 -3.18 -89.32 1.56
N GLY A 546 -2.75 -88.49 0.61
CA GLY A 546 -3.46 -88.14 -0.61
C GLY A 546 -4.63 -87.16 -0.40
N ARG A 547 -4.74 -86.52 0.77
CA ARG A 547 -5.85 -85.61 1.07
C ARG A 547 -5.58 -84.20 0.54
N PRO A 548 -6.58 -83.52 -0.06
CA PRO A 548 -6.45 -82.18 -0.56
C PRO A 548 -6.03 -81.20 0.54
N THR A 549 -4.91 -80.54 0.30
CA THR A 549 -4.32 -79.55 1.20
C THR A 549 -4.19 -78.19 0.48
N LEU A 550 -4.58 -77.12 1.13
CA LEU A 550 -4.46 -75.74 0.66
C LEU A 550 -3.51 -74.99 1.55
N THR A 551 -2.68 -74.17 0.96
CA THR A 551 -1.80 -73.23 1.70
C THR A 551 -1.88 -71.86 1.07
N TRP A 552 -1.69 -70.82 1.88
CA TRP A 552 -1.66 -69.46 1.40
C TRP A 552 -0.78 -68.57 2.28
N LYS A 553 -0.42 -67.41 1.76
CA LYS A 553 0.31 -66.42 2.55
C LYS A 553 -0.68 -65.64 3.46
N VAL A 554 -0.18 -65.19 4.60
CA VAL A 554 -0.96 -64.34 5.53
C VAL A 554 -1.46 -63.10 4.78
N VAL A 555 -2.77 -62.86 4.87
CA VAL A 555 -3.38 -61.62 4.42
C VAL A 555 -3.36 -60.62 5.57
N THR A 556 -2.67 -59.48 5.39
CA THR A 556 -2.57 -58.45 6.41
C THR A 556 -4.00 -57.98 6.84
N GLY A 557 -4.27 -58.02 8.13
CA GLY A 557 -5.56 -57.64 8.70
C GLY A 557 -6.59 -58.81 8.77
N ALA A 558 -6.24 -59.99 8.27
CA ALA A 558 -7.07 -61.17 8.44
C ALA A 558 -6.96 -61.76 9.85
N ALA A 559 -8.08 -62.04 10.48
CA ALA A 559 -8.16 -62.76 11.74
C ALA A 559 -8.41 -64.27 11.51
N LYS A 560 -9.09 -64.62 10.44
CA LYS A 560 -9.40 -65.99 10.05
C LYS A 560 -9.70 -66.10 8.54
N TYR A 561 -9.81 -67.32 8.03
CA TYR A 561 -10.09 -67.58 6.63
C TYR A 561 -11.26 -68.55 6.50
N GLU A 562 -12.12 -68.30 5.54
CA GLU A 562 -13.17 -69.24 5.13
C GLU A 562 -12.72 -70.03 3.91
N VAL A 563 -12.84 -71.32 3.98
CA VAL A 563 -12.57 -72.27 2.89
C VAL A 563 -13.90 -72.76 2.37
N TYR A 564 -14.13 -72.60 1.06
CA TYR A 564 -15.26 -73.07 0.35
C TYR A 564 -14.84 -74.14 -0.68
N ARG A 565 -15.65 -75.16 -0.87
CA ARG A 565 -15.43 -76.27 -1.78
C ARG A 565 -16.64 -76.54 -2.70
N ALA A 566 -16.32 -76.90 -3.94
CA ALA A 566 -17.26 -77.44 -4.90
C ALA A 566 -16.76 -78.77 -5.53
N ARG A 567 -17.63 -79.53 -6.15
CA ARG A 567 -17.30 -80.78 -6.90
C ARG A 567 -16.99 -80.50 -8.38
N SER A 568 -17.25 -79.28 -8.87
CA SER A 568 -16.89 -78.84 -10.21
C SER A 568 -16.43 -77.34 -10.18
N MET A 569 -15.65 -76.93 -11.16
CA MET A 569 -15.08 -75.56 -11.22
C MET A 569 -16.19 -74.49 -11.21
N ASN A 570 -17.31 -74.74 -11.86
CA ASN A 570 -18.45 -73.84 -11.97
C ASN A 570 -19.63 -74.25 -11.06
N GLY A 571 -19.38 -75.12 -10.09
CA GLY A 571 -20.43 -75.64 -9.20
C GLY A 571 -20.69 -74.73 -8.00
N ASP A 572 -21.64 -75.14 -7.16
CA ASP A 572 -21.98 -74.42 -5.94
C ASP A 572 -20.93 -74.65 -4.89
N TYR A 573 -20.25 -73.57 -4.52
CA TYR A 573 -19.23 -73.53 -3.46
C TYR A 573 -19.91 -73.41 -2.10
N ILE A 574 -19.88 -74.48 -1.31
CA ILE A 574 -20.38 -74.49 0.05
C ILE A 574 -19.22 -74.20 1.05
N LYS A 575 -19.55 -73.55 2.15
CA LYS A 575 -18.58 -73.31 3.22
C LYS A 575 -18.22 -74.67 3.87
N TYR A 576 -16.93 -74.90 3.84
CA TYR A 576 -16.37 -76.13 4.37
C TYR A 576 -15.68 -76.00 5.70
N SER A 577 -14.96 -74.91 5.87
CA SER A 577 -14.23 -74.61 7.12
C SER A 577 -14.01 -73.12 7.36
N THR A 578 -13.73 -72.81 8.62
CA THR A 578 -13.14 -71.52 9.02
C THR A 578 -11.86 -71.84 9.82
N VAL A 579 -10.74 -71.31 9.38
CA VAL A 579 -9.42 -71.57 9.99
C VAL A 579 -8.75 -70.23 10.39
N THR A 580 -7.92 -70.27 11.45
CA THR A 580 -7.12 -69.11 11.87
C THR A 580 -5.70 -69.17 11.27
N GLY A 581 -5.26 -70.34 10.83
CA GLY A 581 -3.95 -70.54 10.16
C GLY A 581 -4.04 -70.28 8.65
N THR A 582 -2.88 -70.44 7.99
CA THR A 582 -2.69 -70.22 6.55
C THR A 582 -2.68 -71.52 5.76
N SER A 583 -3.28 -72.56 6.31
CA SER A 583 -3.43 -73.86 5.64
C SER A 583 -4.73 -74.52 6.04
N TYR A 584 -5.18 -75.43 5.20
CA TYR A 584 -6.36 -76.25 5.42
C TYR A 584 -6.15 -77.61 4.73
N THR A 585 -6.39 -78.72 5.43
CA THR A 585 -6.43 -80.06 4.86
C THR A 585 -7.88 -80.58 4.92
N ASN A 586 -8.38 -81.00 3.78
CA ASN A 586 -9.72 -81.57 3.72
C ASN A 586 -9.67 -83.03 4.17
N THR A 587 -10.25 -83.33 5.33
CA THR A 587 -10.22 -84.67 5.95
C THR A 587 -11.53 -85.42 5.87
N SER A 588 -12.59 -84.83 5.26
CA SER A 588 -13.91 -85.45 5.24
C SER A 588 -14.62 -85.23 3.89
N TYR A 589 -15.52 -86.22 3.56
CA TYR A 589 -16.31 -86.16 2.34
C TYR A 589 -15.47 -86.03 1.09
N ILE A 590 -14.31 -86.73 1.03
CA ILE A 590 -13.46 -86.89 -0.12
C ILE A 590 -13.47 -88.35 -0.60
N GLU A 591 -13.41 -88.50 -1.90
CA GLU A 591 -13.37 -89.79 -2.57
C GLU A 591 -12.10 -89.87 -3.42
N ASN A 592 -11.40 -90.98 -3.36
CA ASN A 592 -10.15 -91.15 -4.10
C ASN A 592 -10.41 -91.07 -5.63
N GLY A 593 -9.51 -90.27 -6.28
CA GLY A 593 -9.61 -90.02 -7.72
C GLY A 593 -10.53 -88.88 -8.16
N ASN A 594 -11.26 -88.27 -7.23
CA ASN A 594 -12.06 -87.09 -7.54
C ASN A 594 -11.28 -85.80 -7.36
N THR A 595 -11.47 -84.82 -8.26
CA THR A 595 -10.93 -83.48 -8.17
C THR A 595 -11.96 -82.59 -7.45
N TYR A 596 -11.47 -81.88 -6.47
CA TYR A 596 -12.24 -80.86 -5.71
C TYR A 596 -11.75 -79.46 -5.99
N TYR A 597 -12.67 -78.51 -6.03
CA TYR A 597 -12.37 -77.11 -6.35
C TYR A 597 -12.59 -76.26 -5.10
N TYR A 598 -11.57 -75.43 -4.79
CA TYR A 598 -11.57 -74.65 -3.57
C TYR A 598 -11.40 -73.17 -3.89
N LYS A 599 -11.98 -72.32 -3.07
CA LYS A 599 -11.70 -70.91 -2.98
C LYS A 599 -11.65 -70.49 -1.50
N VAL A 600 -10.78 -69.54 -1.21
CA VAL A 600 -10.53 -69.07 0.15
C VAL A 600 -10.73 -67.56 0.17
N ARG A 601 -11.28 -67.05 1.25
CA ARG A 601 -11.27 -65.61 1.54
C ARG A 601 -10.87 -65.36 2.96
N ALA A 602 -10.24 -64.20 3.16
CA ALA A 602 -9.89 -63.68 4.50
C ALA A 602 -11.12 -63.03 5.14
N LEU A 603 -11.17 -63.09 6.47
CA LEU A 603 -12.14 -62.35 7.32
C LEU A 603 -11.36 -61.49 8.30
N ASP A 604 -11.80 -60.26 8.51
CA ASP A 604 -11.26 -59.41 9.58
C ASP A 604 -11.72 -59.87 10.98
N ALA A 605 -11.27 -59.14 12.03
CA ALA A 605 -11.66 -59.45 13.41
C ALA A 605 -13.17 -59.34 13.65
N ASN A 606 -13.88 -58.52 12.87
CA ASN A 606 -15.33 -58.34 12.95
C ASN A 606 -16.11 -59.34 12.08
N GLY A 607 -15.40 -60.24 11.36
CA GLY A 607 -16.02 -61.21 10.47
C GLY A 607 -16.36 -60.65 9.08
N THR A 608 -15.89 -59.41 8.73
CA THR A 608 -16.07 -58.85 7.39
C THR A 608 -15.22 -59.62 6.39
N ALA A 609 -15.85 -60.12 5.32
CA ALA A 609 -15.18 -60.93 4.32
C ALA A 609 -14.45 -60.10 3.26
N GLY A 610 -13.21 -60.46 2.95
CA GLY A 610 -12.43 -59.97 1.84
C GLY A 610 -12.75 -60.63 0.50
N ALA A 611 -11.90 -60.34 -0.49
CA ALA A 611 -12.04 -60.89 -1.83
C ALA A 611 -11.71 -62.43 -1.85
N TRP A 612 -12.38 -63.15 -2.75
CA TRP A 612 -12.10 -64.55 -2.99
C TRP A 612 -10.79 -64.77 -3.72
N SER A 613 -10.06 -65.80 -3.34
CA SER A 613 -8.94 -66.31 -4.12
C SER A 613 -9.39 -66.77 -5.51
N SER A 614 -8.43 -66.92 -6.41
CA SER A 614 -8.65 -67.78 -7.58
C SER A 614 -9.03 -69.19 -7.13
N ILE A 615 -9.81 -69.89 -7.96
CA ILE A 615 -10.18 -71.28 -7.72
C ILE A 615 -8.93 -72.15 -7.87
N VAL A 616 -8.75 -73.06 -6.91
CA VAL A 616 -7.68 -74.06 -6.95
C VAL A 616 -8.31 -75.42 -7.00
N SER A 617 -7.83 -76.24 -7.92
CA SER A 617 -8.23 -77.68 -8.04
C SER A 617 -7.21 -78.57 -7.38
N VAL A 618 -7.65 -79.51 -6.58
CA VAL A 618 -6.85 -80.55 -5.95
C VAL A 618 -7.48 -81.91 -6.03
#